data_152bfcb6fc04222da16a0abe15bbb5be
#
_entry.id   152bfcb6fc04222da16a0abe15bbb5be
#
_cell.length_a   1.000
_cell.length_b   1.000
_cell.length_c   1.000
_cell.angle_alpha   90.00
_cell.angle_beta   90.00
_cell.angle_gamma   90.00
#
_symmetry.space_group_name_H-M   'P 1'
#
loop_
_entity.id
_entity.type
_entity.pdbx_description
1 polymer ?
#
loop_
_entity_poly.entity_id
_entity_poly.type
_entity_poly.pdbx_seq_one_letter_code
_entity_poly.pdbx_strand_id
1 'polypeptide(L)'
;MGAGLARHGEVSVLHVMAAPAEYGDHLRARIQPLMTGVGPVEAAVVLTAALARLEAAGDLPDLIVSLGSCGSRVLDHVAVYQASSVAYRDMDASTLGFAKGVTPLLDQPAVLSLPCPIPGVPTATLSTGANVVSGAAYDAIEAEMVDMETWALVRSSQTFGVPLIALRGVSDGRAELKALEDWTSTLHHVDENLAAALDRLIVVLEAKDLAALEIPAAQGQDPAQLSPDSITP
;
A
#
# COMPACT_ATOMS: atom_id res chain seq x y z
N MET A 1 17.96 9.65 -13.47
CA MET A 1 17.19 8.45 -13.08
C MET A 1 16.20 8.91 -12.03
N GLY A 2 14.90 8.70 -12.26
CA GLY A 2 13.88 9.02 -11.25
C GLY A 2 14.10 8.15 -10.03
N ALA A 3 13.91 8.72 -8.82
CA ALA A 3 13.98 7.97 -7.58
C ALA A 3 13.02 6.77 -7.66
N GLY A 4 13.51 5.59 -7.36
CA GLY A 4 12.69 4.42 -7.09
C GLY A 4 12.46 3.40 -8.21
N LEU A 5 12.75 3.67 -9.49
CA LEU A 5 12.61 2.65 -10.54
C LEU A 5 13.75 1.65 -10.52
N ALA A 6 13.41 0.36 -10.42
CA ALA A 6 14.32 -0.77 -10.56
C ALA A 6 13.81 -1.70 -11.65
N ARG A 7 14.71 -2.54 -12.23
CA ARG A 7 14.35 -3.59 -13.18
C ARG A 7 14.64 -4.96 -12.58
N HIS A 8 13.64 -5.84 -12.65
CA HIS A 8 13.74 -7.23 -12.27
C HIS A 8 13.25 -8.09 -13.45
N GLY A 9 14.18 -8.69 -14.19
CA GLY A 9 13.89 -9.28 -15.50
C GLY A 9 13.40 -8.21 -16.46
N GLU A 10 12.26 -8.44 -17.09
CA GLU A 10 11.61 -7.48 -17.99
C GLU A 10 10.71 -6.46 -17.26
N VAL A 11 10.46 -6.64 -15.95
CA VAL A 11 9.53 -5.84 -15.18
C VAL A 11 10.20 -4.61 -14.56
N SER A 12 9.68 -3.42 -14.86
CA SER A 12 10.07 -2.17 -14.20
C SER A 12 9.22 -1.95 -12.93
N VAL A 13 9.88 -1.71 -11.81
CA VAL A 13 9.24 -1.62 -10.49
C VAL A 13 9.51 -0.27 -9.85
N LEU A 14 8.46 0.39 -9.38
CA LEU A 14 8.55 1.53 -8.48
C LEU A 14 8.36 1.06 -7.04
N HIS A 15 9.42 1.12 -6.23
CA HIS A 15 9.32 0.87 -4.80
C HIS A 15 8.87 2.12 -4.07
N VAL A 16 7.96 1.96 -3.10
CA VAL A 16 7.35 3.08 -2.36
C VAL A 16 7.36 2.78 -0.87
N MET A 17 7.78 3.74 -0.06
CA MET A 17 7.74 3.70 1.41
C MET A 17 7.26 5.03 1.98
N ALA A 18 6.68 5.02 3.18
CA ALA A 18 6.15 6.21 3.81
C ALA A 18 7.22 7.01 4.56
N ALA A 19 7.99 6.35 5.40
CA ALA A 19 8.87 7.01 6.36
C ALA A 19 10.32 6.53 6.28
N PRO A 20 11.30 7.45 6.38
CA PRO A 20 12.72 7.07 6.42
C PRO A 20 13.09 6.13 7.57
N ALA A 21 12.32 6.14 8.68
CA ALA A 21 12.54 5.26 9.83
C ALA A 21 12.30 3.77 9.51
N GLU A 22 11.44 3.46 8.52
CA GLU A 22 11.13 2.11 8.07
C GLU A 22 12.17 1.56 7.08
N TYR A 23 12.99 2.44 6.52
CA TYR A 23 13.98 2.12 5.49
C TYR A 23 15.34 1.88 6.13
N GLY A 24 15.53 0.66 6.63
CA GLY A 24 16.74 0.22 7.30
C GLY A 24 17.82 -0.31 6.34
N ASP A 25 18.87 -0.90 6.91
CA ASP A 25 20.07 -1.32 6.15
C ASP A 25 19.78 -2.47 5.19
N HIS A 26 18.84 -3.37 5.52
CA HIS A 26 18.50 -4.52 4.67
C HIS A 26 17.77 -4.08 3.40
N LEU A 27 16.82 -3.16 3.50
CA LEU A 27 16.14 -2.58 2.33
C LEU A 27 17.06 -1.61 1.56
N ARG A 28 17.91 -0.82 2.24
CA ARG A 28 18.91 0.07 1.61
C ARG A 28 19.88 -0.68 0.69
N ALA A 29 20.21 -1.92 1.04
CA ALA A 29 21.07 -2.77 0.22
C ALA A 29 20.38 -3.24 -1.08
N ARG A 30 19.05 -3.08 -1.24
CA ARG A 30 18.26 -3.67 -2.33
C ARG A 30 17.54 -2.66 -3.20
N ILE A 31 17.00 -1.62 -2.61
CA ILE A 31 16.12 -0.68 -3.31
C ILE A 31 16.44 0.78 -2.96
N GLN A 32 15.94 1.69 -3.78
CA GLN A 32 15.90 3.12 -3.52
C GLN A 32 14.44 3.58 -3.69
N PRO A 33 13.62 3.55 -2.62
CA PRO A 33 12.20 3.81 -2.73
C PRO A 33 11.88 5.29 -2.92
N LEU A 34 10.72 5.57 -3.52
CA LEU A 34 10.05 6.85 -3.44
C LEU A 34 9.51 7.01 -2.01
N MET A 35 9.97 8.02 -1.29
CA MET A 35 9.43 8.37 0.03
C MET A 35 8.22 9.27 -0.14
N THR A 36 7.05 8.82 0.34
CA THR A 36 5.79 9.55 0.17
C THR A 36 5.44 10.48 1.31
N GLY A 37 6.03 10.27 2.50
CA GLY A 37 5.50 10.84 3.73
C GLY A 37 4.38 9.99 4.33
N VAL A 38 4.05 10.27 5.58
CA VAL A 38 3.07 9.52 6.38
C VAL A 38 1.66 10.09 6.14
N GLY A 39 0.71 9.19 6.02
CA GLY A 39 -0.71 9.50 5.90
C GLY A 39 -1.24 9.50 4.47
N PRO A 40 -2.56 9.32 4.30
CA PRO A 40 -3.17 9.08 3.00
C PRO A 40 -3.07 10.28 2.05
N VAL A 41 -3.05 11.50 2.57
CA VAL A 41 -2.95 12.71 1.74
C VAL A 41 -1.56 12.81 1.11
N GLU A 42 -0.50 12.70 1.92
CA GLU A 42 0.89 12.77 1.42
C GLU A 42 1.17 11.63 0.45
N ALA A 43 0.73 10.42 0.78
CA ALA A 43 0.87 9.25 -0.07
C ALA A 43 0.23 9.45 -1.45
N ALA A 44 -1.01 9.95 -1.50
CA ALA A 44 -1.71 10.25 -2.75
C ALA A 44 -1.00 11.34 -3.56
N VAL A 45 -0.65 12.47 -2.93
CA VAL A 45 -0.04 13.62 -3.60
C VAL A 45 1.31 13.26 -4.22
N VAL A 46 2.18 12.62 -3.44
CA VAL A 46 3.55 12.31 -3.86
C VAL A 46 3.56 11.22 -4.94
N LEU A 47 2.81 10.14 -4.74
CA LEU A 47 2.77 9.04 -5.73
C LEU A 47 2.12 9.50 -7.03
N THR A 48 0.99 10.22 -6.99
CA THR A 48 0.33 10.75 -8.19
C THR A 48 1.26 11.69 -8.97
N ALA A 49 1.95 12.61 -8.29
CA ALA A 49 2.91 13.50 -8.94
C ALA A 49 4.11 12.76 -9.54
N ALA A 50 4.58 11.69 -8.92
CA ALA A 50 5.65 10.86 -9.45
C ALA A 50 5.20 10.08 -10.70
N LEU A 51 4.04 9.43 -10.65
CA LEU A 51 3.48 8.67 -11.77
C LEU A 51 3.17 9.58 -12.97
N ALA A 52 2.60 10.78 -12.75
CA ALA A 52 2.35 11.74 -13.83
C ALA A 52 3.64 12.19 -14.55
N ARG A 53 4.76 12.34 -13.80
CA ARG A 53 6.06 12.66 -14.41
C ARG A 53 6.62 11.48 -15.20
N LEU A 54 6.48 10.26 -14.68
CA LEU A 54 6.93 9.05 -15.36
C LEU A 54 6.09 8.80 -16.62
N GLU A 55 4.78 8.99 -16.57
CA GLU A 55 3.89 8.89 -17.73
C GLU A 55 4.29 9.90 -18.83
N ALA A 56 4.50 11.16 -18.46
CA ALA A 56 4.95 12.21 -19.39
C ALA A 56 6.32 11.91 -20.02
N ALA A 57 7.16 11.14 -19.34
CA ALA A 57 8.45 10.67 -19.85
C ALA A 57 8.36 9.35 -20.67
N GLY A 58 7.22 8.68 -20.68
CA GLY A 58 7.05 7.35 -21.27
C GLY A 58 7.68 6.22 -20.45
N ASP A 59 7.90 6.45 -19.15
CA ASP A 59 8.62 5.56 -18.23
C ASP A 59 7.72 5.07 -17.07
N LEU A 60 6.40 4.90 -17.30
CA LEU A 60 5.53 4.32 -16.27
C LEU A 60 6.07 2.95 -15.83
N PRO A 61 6.09 2.64 -14.52
CA PRO A 61 6.46 1.34 -14.04
C PRO A 61 5.40 0.30 -14.44
N ASP A 62 5.84 -0.95 -14.61
CA ASP A 62 4.93 -2.08 -14.82
C ASP A 62 4.27 -2.51 -13.50
N LEU A 63 4.91 -2.21 -12.36
CA LEU A 63 4.46 -2.61 -11.03
C LEU A 63 4.89 -1.58 -9.97
N ILE A 64 4.01 -1.33 -9.01
CA ILE A 64 4.35 -0.60 -7.77
C ILE A 64 4.44 -1.62 -6.63
N VAL A 65 5.51 -1.53 -5.82
CA VAL A 65 5.67 -2.31 -4.60
C VAL A 65 5.77 -1.36 -3.41
N SER A 66 4.72 -1.36 -2.59
CA SER A 66 4.67 -0.59 -1.35
C SER A 66 5.16 -1.44 -0.19
N LEU A 67 6.18 -0.95 0.52
CA LEU A 67 6.75 -1.60 1.70
C LEU A 67 6.62 -0.66 2.91
N GLY A 68 6.33 -1.22 4.08
CA GLY A 68 6.23 -0.46 5.31
C GLY A 68 5.76 -1.29 6.49
N SER A 69 5.62 -0.63 7.63
CA SER A 69 5.08 -1.23 8.84
C SER A 69 3.55 -1.19 8.88
N CYS A 70 2.97 -1.98 9.77
CA CYS A 70 1.56 -1.96 10.11
C CYS A 70 1.33 -2.33 11.56
N GLY A 71 0.19 -1.91 12.11
CA GLY A 71 -0.29 -2.39 13.39
C GLY A 71 -1.21 -3.61 13.24
N SER A 72 -1.13 -4.56 14.17
CA SER A 72 -2.03 -5.70 14.27
C SER A 72 -2.11 -6.27 15.68
N ARG A 73 -3.33 -6.59 16.15
CA ARG A 73 -3.52 -7.32 17.41
C ARG A 73 -3.53 -8.84 17.26
N VAL A 74 -3.76 -9.33 16.05
CA VAL A 74 -4.07 -10.75 15.79
C VAL A 74 -2.95 -11.47 15.05
N LEU A 75 -2.12 -10.75 14.32
CA LEU A 75 -1.04 -11.32 13.53
C LEU A 75 0.27 -11.41 14.32
N ASP A 76 1.21 -12.20 13.80
CA ASP A 76 2.50 -12.38 14.43
C ASP A 76 3.37 -11.13 14.31
N HIS A 77 3.92 -10.72 15.45
CA HIS A 77 4.78 -9.55 15.56
C HIS A 77 6.06 -9.76 14.74
N VAL A 78 6.52 -8.71 14.10
CA VAL A 78 7.62 -8.63 13.12
C VAL A 78 7.45 -9.47 11.85
N ALA A 79 6.42 -10.32 11.76
CA ALA A 79 6.13 -11.07 10.53
C ALA A 79 5.65 -10.14 9.41
N VAL A 80 5.89 -10.57 8.16
CA VAL A 80 5.49 -9.83 6.96
C VAL A 80 4.33 -10.52 6.27
N TYR A 81 3.37 -9.72 5.83
CA TYR A 81 2.16 -10.15 5.12
C TYR A 81 2.01 -9.38 3.82
N GLN A 82 1.43 -10.05 2.81
CA GLN A 82 0.89 -9.41 1.62
C GLN A 82 -0.53 -8.91 1.95
N ALA A 83 -0.81 -7.63 1.74
CA ALA A 83 -2.17 -7.15 1.87
C ALA A 83 -3.04 -7.72 0.73
N SER A 84 -4.03 -8.54 1.05
CA SER A 84 -4.96 -9.14 0.07
C SER A 84 -6.09 -8.20 -0.32
N SER A 85 -6.39 -7.24 0.54
CA SER A 85 -7.39 -6.21 0.31
C SER A 85 -7.12 -5.00 1.20
N VAL A 86 -7.65 -3.84 0.80
CA VAL A 86 -7.57 -2.62 1.60
C VAL A 86 -8.92 -1.91 1.68
N ALA A 87 -9.30 -1.45 2.88
CA ALA A 87 -10.46 -0.61 3.17
C ALA A 87 -10.02 0.79 3.60
N TYR A 88 -10.85 1.81 3.36
CA TYR A 88 -10.62 3.17 3.83
C TYR A 88 -11.47 3.46 5.08
N ARG A 89 -10.88 3.29 6.28
CA ARG A 89 -11.64 3.37 7.55
C ARG A 89 -12.15 4.77 7.89
N ASP A 90 -11.51 5.83 7.38
CA ASP A 90 -11.91 7.21 7.67
C ASP A 90 -13.05 7.71 6.78
N MET A 91 -13.38 6.98 5.70
CA MET A 91 -14.50 7.34 4.85
C MET A 91 -15.81 6.86 5.47
N ASP A 92 -16.54 7.77 6.03
CA ASP A 92 -17.85 7.50 6.64
C ASP A 92 -18.88 8.55 6.23
N ALA A 93 -19.70 8.20 5.26
CA ALA A 93 -20.86 8.99 4.82
C ALA A 93 -22.19 8.28 5.15
N SER A 94 -22.20 7.43 6.19
CA SER A 94 -23.38 6.66 6.60
C SER A 94 -24.56 7.53 6.98
N THR A 95 -24.34 8.73 7.51
CA THR A 95 -25.37 9.73 7.77
C THR A 95 -26.17 10.13 6.52
N LEU A 96 -25.55 9.99 5.34
CA LEU A 96 -26.17 10.27 4.04
C LEU A 96 -26.72 8.99 3.37
N GLY A 97 -26.68 7.85 4.06
CA GLY A 97 -27.18 6.57 3.56
C GLY A 97 -26.17 5.74 2.77
N PHE A 98 -24.90 6.13 2.70
CA PHE A 98 -23.85 5.34 2.08
C PHE A 98 -23.28 4.31 3.06
N ALA A 99 -22.82 3.17 2.56
CA ALA A 99 -22.10 2.23 3.41
C ALA A 99 -20.75 2.83 3.85
N LYS A 100 -20.29 2.49 5.06
CA LYS A 100 -18.98 2.91 5.57
C LYS A 100 -17.88 2.42 4.63
N GLY A 101 -16.88 3.25 4.38
CA GLY A 101 -15.79 2.98 3.44
C GLY A 101 -16.10 3.35 1.98
N VAL A 102 -17.38 3.56 1.64
CA VAL A 102 -17.77 3.97 0.28
C VAL A 102 -17.62 5.48 0.13
N THR A 103 -16.86 5.91 -0.88
CA THR A 103 -16.80 7.32 -1.27
C THR A 103 -18.08 7.68 -2.04
N PRO A 104 -18.90 8.63 -1.53
CA PRO A 104 -20.13 9.02 -2.20
C PRO A 104 -19.92 9.45 -3.65
N LEU A 105 -20.87 9.08 -4.53
CA LEU A 105 -20.89 9.48 -5.94
C LEU A 105 -19.67 9.01 -6.75
N LEU A 106 -18.85 8.17 -6.18
CA LEU A 106 -17.75 7.51 -6.86
C LEU A 106 -18.08 6.02 -6.95
N ASP A 107 -18.05 5.45 -8.16
CA ASP A 107 -18.30 4.02 -8.37
C ASP A 107 -17.07 3.21 -7.95
N GLN A 108 -16.85 3.18 -6.62
CA GLN A 108 -15.74 2.47 -5.99
C GLN A 108 -16.26 1.62 -4.83
N PRO A 109 -15.87 0.36 -4.74
CA PRO A 109 -16.21 -0.48 -3.61
C PRO A 109 -15.52 0.02 -2.32
N ALA A 110 -16.13 -0.28 -1.16
CA ALA A 110 -15.56 0.03 0.15
C ALA A 110 -14.23 -0.71 0.42
N VAL A 111 -14.00 -1.82 -0.27
CA VAL A 111 -12.80 -2.67 -0.13
C VAL A 111 -12.24 -2.95 -1.52
N LEU A 112 -10.95 -2.67 -1.71
CA LEU A 112 -10.21 -2.94 -2.94
C LEU A 112 -9.36 -4.20 -2.77
N SER A 113 -9.45 -5.15 -3.71
CA SER A 113 -8.60 -6.34 -3.73
C SER A 113 -7.20 -6.00 -4.24
N LEU A 114 -6.20 -6.67 -3.70
CA LEU A 114 -4.79 -6.52 -4.06
C LEU A 114 -4.19 -7.86 -4.48
N PRO A 115 -3.25 -7.87 -5.44
CA PRO A 115 -2.54 -9.08 -5.84
C PRO A 115 -1.57 -9.55 -4.75
N CYS A 116 -1.48 -10.86 -4.58
CA CYS A 116 -0.60 -11.51 -3.60
C CYS A 116 0.24 -12.61 -4.26
N PRO A 117 1.19 -12.25 -5.16
CA PRO A 117 1.89 -13.22 -5.99
C PRO A 117 3.08 -13.89 -5.33
N ILE A 118 3.44 -13.55 -4.08
CA ILE A 118 4.69 -14.00 -3.46
C ILE A 118 4.48 -15.33 -2.73
N PRO A 119 5.01 -16.45 -3.23
CA PRO A 119 4.85 -17.75 -2.59
C PRO A 119 5.47 -17.77 -1.19
N GLY A 120 4.74 -18.37 -0.23
CA GLY A 120 5.21 -18.53 1.14
C GLY A 120 5.26 -17.26 1.99
N VAL A 121 4.78 -16.13 1.47
CA VAL A 121 4.47 -14.94 2.27
C VAL A 121 2.97 -14.95 2.55
N PRO A 122 2.52 -15.00 3.80
CA PRO A 122 1.10 -15.06 4.14
C PRO A 122 0.38 -13.79 3.73
N THR A 123 -0.95 -13.89 3.62
CA THR A 123 -1.82 -12.77 3.25
C THR A 123 -2.66 -12.32 4.44
N ALA A 124 -3.01 -11.04 4.49
CA ALA A 124 -3.93 -10.49 5.47
C ALA A 124 -4.71 -9.29 4.89
N THR A 125 -5.86 -8.99 5.49
CA THR A 125 -6.68 -7.83 5.13
C THR A 125 -6.14 -6.56 5.79
N LEU A 126 -6.29 -5.40 5.14
CA LEU A 126 -5.72 -4.13 5.59
C LEU A 126 -6.78 -3.03 5.66
N SER A 127 -6.64 -2.14 6.62
CA SER A 127 -7.46 -0.93 6.78
C SER A 127 -6.58 0.31 6.88
N THR A 128 -6.73 1.24 5.95
CA THR A 128 -5.99 2.51 5.92
C THR A 128 -6.79 3.65 6.54
N GLY A 129 -6.14 4.53 7.28
CA GLY A 129 -6.70 5.79 7.79
C GLY A 129 -5.63 6.75 8.29
N ALA A 130 -6.00 8.00 8.55
CA ALA A 130 -5.07 9.07 8.88
C ALA A 130 -4.67 9.14 10.37
N ASN A 131 -5.10 8.18 11.17
CA ASN A 131 -4.82 8.14 12.60
C ASN A 131 -4.09 6.86 13.02
N VAL A 132 -3.27 6.97 14.05
CA VAL A 132 -2.66 5.82 14.72
C VAL A 132 -3.76 5.05 15.47
N VAL A 133 -3.85 3.74 15.23
CA VAL A 133 -4.77 2.84 15.94
C VAL A 133 -4.03 2.20 17.10
N SER A 134 -4.56 2.33 18.33
CA SER A 134 -3.94 1.78 19.53
C SER A 134 -5.00 1.39 20.55
N GLY A 135 -4.72 0.39 21.38
CA GLY A 135 -5.61 -0.04 22.46
C GLY A 135 -7.01 -0.40 21.99
N ALA A 136 -8.05 0.14 22.64
CA ALA A 136 -9.45 -0.13 22.35
C ALA A 136 -9.90 0.36 20.96
N ALA A 137 -9.14 1.25 20.30
CA ALA A 137 -9.49 1.69 18.94
C ALA A 137 -9.49 0.54 17.92
N TYR A 138 -8.76 -0.54 18.18
CA TYR A 138 -8.81 -1.77 17.37
C TYR A 138 -10.16 -2.48 17.38
N ASP A 139 -11.03 -2.25 18.40
CA ASP A 139 -12.32 -2.93 18.51
C ASP A 139 -13.29 -2.56 17.36
N ALA A 140 -13.06 -1.41 16.72
CA ALA A 140 -13.81 -0.94 15.57
C ALA A 140 -13.18 -1.33 14.21
N ILE A 141 -12.08 -2.08 14.20
CA ILE A 141 -11.35 -2.47 13.00
C ILE A 141 -11.67 -3.93 12.68
N GLU A 142 -12.24 -4.16 11.49
CA GLU A 142 -12.55 -5.51 11.00
C GLU A 142 -11.36 -6.17 10.30
N ALA A 143 -10.45 -5.36 9.72
CA ALA A 143 -9.25 -5.85 9.04
C ALA A 143 -8.21 -6.36 10.05
N GLU A 144 -7.35 -7.27 9.60
CA GLU A 144 -6.30 -7.87 10.42
C GLU A 144 -5.11 -6.94 10.64
N MET A 145 -4.88 -6.00 9.70
CA MET A 145 -3.80 -5.00 9.73
C MET A 145 -4.36 -3.58 9.62
N VAL A 146 -3.63 -2.62 10.16
CA VAL A 146 -3.88 -1.19 9.96
C VAL A 146 -2.63 -0.48 9.49
N ASP A 147 -2.79 0.46 8.55
CA ASP A 147 -1.74 1.39 8.12
C ASP A 147 -2.30 2.79 7.87
N MET A 148 -1.48 3.65 7.28
CA MET A 148 -1.87 5.03 7.01
C MET A 148 -1.80 5.42 5.52
N GLU A 149 -1.35 4.56 4.60
CA GLU A 149 -1.06 4.94 3.20
C GLU A 149 -1.70 4.07 2.13
N THR A 150 -1.85 2.75 2.35
CA THR A 150 -2.10 1.80 1.26
C THR A 150 -3.33 2.13 0.41
N TRP A 151 -4.45 2.54 1.02
CA TRP A 151 -5.63 2.94 0.23
C TRP A 151 -5.29 4.05 -0.75
N ALA A 152 -4.61 5.09 -0.29
CA ALA A 152 -4.24 6.25 -1.10
C ALA A 152 -3.27 5.87 -2.23
N LEU A 153 -2.30 4.99 -1.94
CA LEU A 153 -1.36 4.46 -2.93
C LEU A 153 -2.09 3.66 -4.01
N VAL A 154 -3.04 2.79 -3.62
CA VAL A 154 -3.86 2.00 -4.55
C VAL A 154 -4.70 2.93 -5.43
N ARG A 155 -5.33 3.96 -4.85
CA ARG A 155 -6.11 4.93 -5.62
C ARG A 155 -5.26 5.68 -6.64
N SER A 156 -4.06 6.12 -6.23
CA SER A 156 -3.10 6.74 -7.15
C SER A 156 -2.68 5.78 -8.26
N SER A 157 -2.34 4.54 -7.93
CA SER A 157 -1.90 3.53 -8.92
C SER A 157 -2.99 3.19 -9.94
N GLN A 158 -4.24 3.07 -9.50
CA GLN A 158 -5.40 2.83 -10.36
C GLN A 158 -5.61 3.95 -11.39
N THR A 159 -5.34 5.21 -11.03
CA THR A 159 -5.48 6.35 -11.96
C THR A 159 -4.56 6.21 -13.18
N PHE A 160 -3.42 5.55 -13.03
CA PHE A 160 -2.44 5.31 -14.10
C PHE A 160 -2.48 3.88 -14.66
N GLY A 161 -3.41 3.05 -14.20
CA GLY A 161 -3.51 1.66 -14.64
C GLY A 161 -2.35 0.76 -14.21
N VAL A 162 -1.54 1.17 -13.23
CA VAL A 162 -0.38 0.42 -12.73
C VAL A 162 -0.78 -0.45 -11.54
N PRO A 163 -0.56 -1.78 -11.57
CA PRO A 163 -0.86 -2.64 -10.44
C PRO A 163 0.04 -2.35 -9.22
N LEU A 164 -0.47 -2.63 -8.02
CA LEU A 164 0.25 -2.41 -6.77
C LEU A 164 0.20 -3.66 -5.88
N ILE A 165 1.37 -4.06 -5.36
CA ILE A 165 1.55 -5.04 -4.29
C ILE A 165 1.89 -4.28 -3.01
N ALA A 166 1.25 -4.62 -1.89
CA ALA A 166 1.56 -4.05 -0.58
C ALA A 166 2.10 -5.12 0.37
N LEU A 167 3.33 -4.91 0.85
CA LEU A 167 3.99 -5.71 1.87
C LEU A 167 4.00 -4.93 3.18
N ARG A 168 3.51 -5.56 4.25
CA ARG A 168 3.43 -4.94 5.58
C ARG A 168 4.06 -5.83 6.63
N GLY A 169 5.00 -5.26 7.40
CA GLY A 169 5.59 -5.90 8.56
C GLY A 169 4.92 -5.42 9.85
N VAL A 170 4.51 -6.34 10.71
CA VAL A 170 3.80 -6.01 11.95
C VAL A 170 4.75 -5.41 12.96
N SER A 171 4.66 -4.10 13.21
CA SER A 171 5.52 -3.38 14.15
C SER A 171 4.93 -3.22 15.54
N ASP A 172 3.59 -3.22 15.65
CA ASP A 172 2.85 -2.88 16.87
C ASP A 172 1.42 -3.45 16.88
N GLY A 173 0.63 -3.08 17.89
CA GLY A 173 -0.79 -3.41 18.02
C GLY A 173 -1.12 -4.38 19.15
N ARG A 174 -0.19 -5.21 19.64
CA ARG A 174 -0.41 -6.09 20.80
C ARG A 174 -0.44 -5.33 22.12
N ALA A 175 0.33 -4.26 22.22
CA ALA A 175 0.36 -3.34 23.38
C ALA A 175 -0.09 -1.95 22.93
N GLU A 176 -0.51 -1.13 23.88
CA GLU A 176 -0.79 0.29 23.60
C GLU A 176 0.47 1.04 23.21
N LEU A 177 0.39 1.82 22.14
CA LEU A 177 1.43 2.77 21.77
C LEU A 177 1.32 4.01 22.67
N LYS A 178 2.42 4.35 23.35
CA LYS A 178 2.52 5.50 24.26
C LYS A 178 3.58 6.49 23.84
N ALA A 179 4.54 6.03 23.05
CA ALA A 179 5.65 6.85 22.57
C ALA A 179 6.09 6.37 21.17
N LEU A 180 6.89 7.20 20.50
CA LEU A 180 7.45 6.89 19.19
C LEU A 180 8.34 5.63 19.23
N GLU A 181 9.03 5.43 20.35
CA GLU A 181 9.90 4.28 20.59
C GLU A 181 9.18 2.95 20.56
N ASP A 182 7.89 2.91 20.95
CA ASP A 182 7.07 1.69 20.92
C ASP A 182 6.89 1.17 19.48
N TRP A 183 6.80 2.09 18.51
CA TRP A 183 6.76 1.75 17.08
C TRP A 183 8.16 1.44 16.53
N THR A 184 9.16 2.29 16.84
CA THR A 184 10.48 2.21 16.19
C THR A 184 11.36 1.06 16.69
N SER A 185 11.11 0.56 17.91
CA SER A 185 11.93 -0.47 18.56
C SER A 185 12.05 -1.78 17.77
N THR A 186 11.08 -2.10 16.93
CA THR A 186 11.02 -3.36 16.16
C THR A 186 11.31 -3.17 14.67
N LEU A 187 11.46 -1.92 14.21
CA LEU A 187 11.58 -1.62 12.77
C LEU A 187 12.81 -2.29 12.12
N HIS A 188 13.89 -2.54 12.88
CA HIS A 188 15.06 -3.25 12.34
C HIS A 188 14.75 -4.71 11.96
N HIS A 189 13.90 -5.40 12.74
CA HIS A 189 13.44 -6.75 12.38
C HIS A 189 12.40 -6.72 11.25
N VAL A 190 11.55 -5.69 11.22
CA VAL A 190 10.60 -5.47 10.14
C VAL A 190 11.36 -5.22 8.83
N ASP A 191 12.41 -4.39 8.83
CA ASP A 191 13.29 -4.14 7.67
C ASP A 191 13.92 -5.43 7.13
N GLU A 192 14.49 -6.27 8.02
CA GLU A 192 15.07 -7.56 7.63
C GLU A 192 14.04 -8.48 6.99
N ASN A 193 12.87 -8.62 7.59
CA ASN A 193 11.81 -9.52 7.10
C ASN A 193 11.14 -8.98 5.83
N LEU A 194 10.96 -7.66 5.69
CA LEU A 194 10.50 -7.03 4.44
C LEU A 194 11.51 -7.26 3.31
N ALA A 195 12.80 -7.14 3.59
CA ALA A 195 13.85 -7.42 2.62
C ALA A 195 13.83 -8.88 2.15
N ALA A 196 13.62 -9.84 3.08
CA ALA A 196 13.50 -11.25 2.72
C ALA A 196 12.24 -11.55 1.88
N ALA A 197 11.11 -10.87 2.16
CA ALA A 197 9.90 -10.98 1.34
C ALA A 197 10.10 -10.36 -0.05
N LEU A 198 10.79 -9.23 -0.13
CA LEU A 198 11.15 -8.57 -1.38
C LEU A 198 12.06 -9.46 -2.23
N ASP A 199 13.07 -10.11 -1.65
CA ASP A 199 13.95 -11.04 -2.38
C ASP A 199 13.14 -12.18 -3.03
N ARG A 200 12.11 -12.70 -2.35
CA ARG A 200 11.21 -13.71 -2.93
C ARG A 200 10.39 -13.13 -4.10
N LEU A 201 9.91 -11.90 -3.98
CA LEU A 201 9.21 -11.24 -5.09
C LEU A 201 10.14 -11.06 -6.29
N ILE A 202 11.38 -10.62 -6.09
CA ILE A 202 12.36 -10.44 -7.16
C ILE A 202 12.56 -11.75 -7.92
N VAL A 203 12.75 -12.88 -7.21
CA VAL A 203 12.89 -14.20 -7.85
C VAL A 203 11.65 -14.54 -8.71
N VAL A 204 10.45 -14.19 -8.25
CA VAL A 204 9.22 -14.44 -9.00
C VAL A 204 9.15 -13.57 -10.25
N LEU A 205 9.52 -12.26 -10.14
CA LEU A 205 9.52 -11.33 -11.27
C LEU A 205 10.58 -11.65 -12.32
N GLU A 206 11.75 -12.19 -11.91
CA GLU A 206 12.79 -12.64 -12.81
C GLU A 206 12.44 -13.94 -13.54
N ALA A 207 11.61 -14.79 -12.92
CA ALA A 207 11.21 -16.08 -13.48
C ALA A 207 9.97 -16.01 -14.38
N LYS A 208 9.14 -14.97 -14.25
CA LYS A 208 7.85 -14.84 -14.92
C LYS A 208 7.58 -13.39 -15.30
N ASP A 209 6.85 -13.19 -16.40
CA ASP A 209 6.24 -11.89 -16.70
C ASP A 209 5.02 -11.63 -15.78
N LEU A 210 4.58 -10.38 -15.72
CA LEU A 210 3.44 -9.98 -14.88
C LEU A 210 2.14 -10.69 -15.28
N ALA A 211 1.94 -10.98 -16.56
CA ALA A 211 0.75 -11.67 -17.04
C ALA A 211 0.71 -13.12 -16.50
N ALA A 212 1.86 -13.79 -16.41
CA ALA A 212 1.96 -15.14 -15.85
C ALA A 212 1.79 -15.18 -14.31
N LEU A 213 1.84 -14.01 -13.65
CA LEU A 213 1.58 -13.88 -12.21
C LEU A 213 0.11 -13.62 -11.89
N GLU A 214 -0.76 -13.54 -12.91
CA GLU A 214 -2.18 -13.20 -12.74
C GLU A 214 -2.39 -11.88 -11.98
N ILE A 215 -1.44 -10.95 -12.08
CA ILE A 215 -1.57 -9.61 -11.52
C ILE A 215 -2.47 -8.83 -12.48
N PRO A 216 -3.73 -8.54 -12.10
CA PRO A 216 -4.62 -7.80 -12.98
C PRO A 216 -4.08 -6.38 -13.17
N ALA A 217 -4.15 -5.88 -14.40
CA ALA A 217 -3.96 -4.44 -14.61
C ALA A 217 -4.91 -3.69 -13.68
N ALA A 218 -4.43 -2.64 -13.02
CA ALA A 218 -5.29 -1.80 -12.22
C ALA A 218 -6.40 -1.27 -13.13
N GLN A 219 -7.67 -1.46 -12.74
CA GLN A 219 -8.77 -0.90 -13.49
C GLN A 219 -8.70 0.63 -13.36
N GLY A 220 -8.14 1.29 -14.38
CA GLY A 220 -8.06 2.73 -14.45
C GLY A 220 -9.48 3.30 -14.47
N GLN A 221 -9.76 4.25 -13.58
CA GLN A 221 -10.94 5.10 -13.75
C GLN A 221 -10.59 6.16 -14.78
N ASP A 222 -11.40 6.25 -15.83
CA ASP A 222 -11.32 7.36 -16.76
C ASP A 222 -11.62 8.67 -16.00
N PRO A 223 -10.65 9.60 -15.90
CA PRO A 223 -10.89 10.91 -15.27
C PRO A 223 -12.04 11.68 -15.92
N ALA A 224 -12.40 11.36 -17.17
CA ALA A 224 -13.51 11.96 -17.89
C ALA A 224 -14.90 11.50 -17.39
N GLN A 225 -14.99 10.43 -16.57
CA GLN A 225 -16.24 10.01 -15.95
C GLN A 225 -16.65 10.87 -14.74
N LEU A 226 -15.81 11.82 -14.32
CA LEU A 226 -16.19 12.89 -13.39
C LEU A 226 -16.97 14.01 -14.12
N SER A 227 -17.91 13.65 -15.00
CA SER A 227 -18.75 14.61 -15.70
C SER A 227 -19.63 15.35 -14.72
N PRO A 228 -19.70 16.70 -14.77
CA PRO A 228 -20.61 17.51 -13.93
C PRO A 228 -22.08 17.16 -14.10
N ASP A 229 -22.45 16.44 -15.16
CA ASP A 229 -23.84 16.10 -15.53
C ASP A 229 -24.44 14.93 -14.71
N SER A 230 -23.64 14.26 -13.88
CA SER A 230 -24.14 13.19 -12.99
C SER A 230 -24.68 13.69 -11.65
N ILE A 231 -24.72 14.99 -11.42
CA ILE A 231 -25.31 15.62 -10.21
C ILE A 231 -26.71 16.14 -10.61
N THR A 232 -27.65 15.24 -10.83
CA THR A 232 -29.07 15.61 -10.82
C THR A 232 -29.70 15.02 -9.56
N PRO A 233 -30.40 15.84 -8.75
CA PRO A 233 -30.96 15.44 -7.46
C PRO A 233 -32.06 14.39 -7.59
#